data_8721b9e61e0336a37d24b7fd8f770b17
#
_entry.id   8721b9e61e0336a37d24b7fd8f770b17
#
_cell.length_a   1.000
_cell.length_b   1.000
_cell.length_c   1.000
_cell.angle_alpha   90.00
_cell.angle_beta   90.00
_cell.angle_gamma   90.00
#
_symmetry.space_group_name_H-M   'P 1'
#
loop_
_entity.id
_entity.type
_entity.pdbx_description
1 polymer ?
#
loop_
_entity_poly.entity_id
_entity_poly.type
_entity_poly.pdbx_seq_one_letter_code
_entity_poly.pdbx_strand_id
1 'polypeptide(L)'
;VCSSDLAIQAMIYLAETKPEKPVMIRKIAAEYNIPYHFLAKIMQTLVKQRLIKAVRGRTGGVLLAKDPKKIFLNDIVYAIDGLPPEKEQCIVGLDLCTDDAPCPLHDQWKPIRSKLRELMSSEPLDVLAKNVIKKRKLMNG
;
A
#
# COMPACT_ATOMS: atom_id res chain seq x y z
N VAL A 1 3.77 -14.17 -1.79
CA VAL A 1 3.38 -12.92 -1.12
C VAL A 1 3.57 -11.75 -2.08
N CYS A 2 2.52 -10.97 -2.27
CA CYS A 2 2.56 -9.82 -3.17
C CYS A 2 3.32 -8.64 -2.53
N SER A 3 4.12 -7.92 -3.32
CA SER A 3 4.84 -6.73 -2.83
C SER A 3 3.92 -5.64 -2.29
N SER A 4 2.71 -5.49 -2.86
CA SER A 4 1.73 -4.52 -2.39
C SER A 4 1.20 -4.86 -1.00
N ASP A 5 1.02 -6.14 -0.66
CA ASP A 5 0.60 -6.56 0.69
C ASP A 5 1.64 -6.14 1.74
N LEU A 6 2.91 -6.35 1.45
CA LEU A 6 4.00 -5.97 2.35
C LEU A 6 4.12 -4.45 2.49
N ALA A 7 3.90 -3.72 1.39
CA ALA A 7 3.87 -2.26 1.41
C ALA A 7 2.72 -1.75 2.29
N ILE A 8 1.53 -2.33 2.16
CA ILE A 8 0.38 -1.98 3.00
C ILE A 8 0.66 -2.24 4.47
N GLN A 9 1.23 -3.40 4.81
CA GLN A 9 1.59 -3.73 6.19
C GLN A 9 2.59 -2.73 6.78
N ALA A 10 3.62 -2.36 6.03
CA ALA A 10 4.61 -1.38 6.46
C ALA A 10 3.99 0.01 6.66
N MET A 11 3.12 0.44 5.75
CA MET A 11 2.41 1.72 5.85
C MET A 11 1.46 1.74 7.06
N ILE A 12 0.76 0.64 7.32
CA ILE A 12 -0.09 0.48 8.52
C ILE A 12 0.75 0.61 9.78
N TYR A 13 1.90 -0.04 9.83
CA TYR A 13 2.82 0.07 10.97
C TYR A 13 3.20 1.53 11.25
N LEU A 14 3.58 2.28 10.23
CA LEU A 14 3.93 3.69 10.37
C LEU A 14 2.74 4.55 10.80
N ALA A 15 1.54 4.23 10.34
CA ALA A 15 0.32 4.94 10.75
C ALA A 15 -0.10 4.60 12.19
N GLU A 16 0.04 3.35 12.60
CA GLU A 16 -0.26 2.91 13.98
C GLU A 16 0.65 3.57 15.00
N THR A 17 1.94 3.51 14.74
CA THR A 17 2.95 3.98 15.69
C THR A 17 3.10 5.51 15.69
N LYS A 18 2.70 6.17 14.60
CA LYS A 18 2.85 7.62 14.42
C LYS A 18 4.19 8.13 14.95
N PRO A 19 5.31 7.56 14.50
CA PRO A 19 6.59 7.87 15.09
C PRO A 19 6.94 9.34 14.84
N GLU A 20 7.32 10.04 15.89
CA GLU A 20 7.88 11.39 15.78
C GLU A 20 9.27 11.36 15.15
N LYS A 21 9.98 10.24 15.34
CA LYS A 21 11.32 9.99 14.81
C LYS A 21 11.27 8.90 13.75
N PRO A 22 12.20 8.90 12.78
CA PRO A 22 12.28 7.85 11.79
C PRO A 22 12.41 6.46 12.43
N VAL A 23 11.77 5.48 11.82
CA VAL A 23 11.82 4.07 12.23
C VAL A 23 12.75 3.32 11.29
N MET A 24 13.66 2.53 11.84
CA MET A 24 14.55 1.71 11.03
C MET A 24 13.76 0.63 10.28
N ILE A 25 14.07 0.45 9.00
CA ILE A 25 13.43 -0.58 8.16
C ILE A 25 13.58 -1.97 8.78
N ARG A 26 14.73 -2.26 9.41
CA ARG A 26 14.99 -3.52 10.11
C ARG A 26 13.97 -3.81 11.20
N LYS A 27 13.52 -2.79 11.92
CA LYS A 27 12.52 -2.93 12.97
C LYS A 27 11.17 -3.34 12.39
N ILE A 28 10.76 -2.72 11.29
CA ILE A 28 9.52 -3.07 10.59
C ILE A 28 9.61 -4.49 10.02
N ALA A 29 10.74 -4.82 9.41
CA ALA A 29 11.00 -6.16 8.86
C ALA A 29 10.91 -7.25 9.93
N ALA A 30 11.49 -7.02 11.11
CA ALA A 30 11.42 -7.95 12.22
C ALA A 30 9.99 -8.12 12.74
N GLU A 31 9.24 -7.04 12.88
CA GLU A 31 7.86 -7.04 13.39
C GLU A 31 6.93 -7.90 12.52
N TYR A 32 7.08 -7.86 11.21
CA TYR A 32 6.25 -8.59 10.27
C TYR A 32 6.92 -9.83 9.67
N ASN A 33 8.11 -10.20 10.17
CA ASN A 33 8.89 -11.31 9.66
C ASN A 33 9.11 -11.25 8.13
N ILE A 34 9.50 -10.09 7.66
CA ILE A 34 9.78 -9.82 6.24
C ILE A 34 11.30 -9.76 6.05
N PRO A 35 11.86 -10.39 5.00
CA PRO A 35 13.29 -10.25 4.69
C PRO A 35 13.68 -8.78 4.47
N TYR A 36 14.73 -8.34 5.15
CA TYR A 36 15.16 -6.94 5.14
C TYR A 36 15.38 -6.39 3.73
N HIS A 37 16.12 -7.10 2.90
CA HIS A 37 16.44 -6.63 1.53
C HIS A 37 15.19 -6.46 0.67
N PHE A 38 14.22 -7.31 0.86
CA PHE A 38 12.95 -7.24 0.14
C PHE A 38 12.14 -6.02 0.57
N LEU A 39 12.02 -5.82 1.89
CA LEU A 39 11.31 -4.64 2.42
C LEU A 39 12.03 -3.34 2.06
N ALA A 40 13.37 -3.32 2.06
CA ALA A 40 14.14 -2.14 1.68
C ALA A 40 13.84 -1.67 0.25
N LYS A 41 13.68 -2.60 -0.69
CA LYS A 41 13.30 -2.27 -2.08
C LYS A 41 11.89 -1.68 -2.15
N ILE A 42 10.95 -2.24 -1.41
CA ILE A 42 9.58 -1.71 -1.31
C ILE A 42 9.60 -0.30 -0.76
N MET A 43 10.36 -0.07 0.31
CA MET A 43 10.50 1.26 0.92
C MET A 43 11.08 2.29 -0.04
N GLN A 44 12.09 1.91 -0.85
CA GLN A 44 12.64 2.80 -1.87
C GLN A 44 11.58 3.24 -2.89
N THR A 45 10.72 2.32 -3.31
CA THR A 45 9.62 2.62 -4.22
C THR A 45 8.61 3.59 -3.57
N LEU A 46 8.25 3.36 -2.31
CA LEU A 46 7.34 4.25 -1.58
C LEU A 46 7.94 5.65 -1.37
N VAL A 47 9.26 5.75 -1.17
CA VAL A 47 9.97 7.04 -1.12
C VAL A 47 9.87 7.78 -2.45
N LYS A 48 10.12 7.09 -3.57
CA LYS A 48 10.00 7.66 -4.91
C LYS A 48 8.60 8.19 -5.19
N GLN A 49 7.58 7.51 -4.70
CA GLN A 49 6.18 7.91 -4.84
C GLN A 49 5.73 8.93 -3.78
N ARG A 50 6.64 9.39 -2.94
CA ARG A 50 6.39 10.42 -1.92
C ARG A 50 5.33 10.05 -0.88
N LEU A 51 5.13 8.77 -0.64
CA LEU A 51 4.26 8.28 0.45
C LEU A 51 5.00 8.22 1.78
N ILE A 52 6.29 7.92 1.74
CA ILE A 52 7.19 7.96 2.89
C ILE A 52 8.43 8.79 2.56
N LYS A 53 9.13 9.22 3.59
CA LYS A 53 10.44 9.88 3.45
C LYS A 53 11.49 9.13 4.25
N ALA A 54 12.71 9.08 3.71
CA ALA A 54 13.85 8.46 4.34
C ALA A 54 14.76 9.54 4.96
N VAL A 55 15.27 9.25 6.15
CA VAL A 55 16.24 10.08 6.86
C VAL A 55 17.52 9.27 7.03
N ARG A 56 18.63 9.83 6.60
CA ARG A 56 19.95 9.20 6.71
C ARG A 56 20.54 9.39 8.10
N GLY A 57 21.50 8.53 8.47
CA GLY A 57 22.28 8.61 9.70
C GLY A 57 21.96 7.53 10.71
N ARG A 58 22.59 7.60 11.90
CA ARG A 58 22.44 6.61 12.98
C ARG A 58 21.01 6.58 13.52
N THR A 59 20.34 7.73 13.59
CA THR A 59 18.96 7.89 14.02
C THR A 59 18.01 7.95 12.84
N GLY A 60 18.47 7.51 11.66
CA GLY A 60 17.71 7.51 10.44
C GLY A 60 16.71 6.36 10.35
N GLY A 61 15.97 6.35 9.26
CA GLY A 61 14.93 5.39 8.96
C GLY A 61 13.88 5.97 8.07
N VAL A 62 12.64 5.53 8.22
CA VAL A 62 11.52 5.98 7.39
C VAL A 62 10.39 6.51 8.26
N LEU A 63 9.63 7.45 7.71
CA LEU A 63 8.39 7.96 8.29
C LEU A 63 7.43 8.37 7.20
N LEU A 64 6.15 8.55 7.55
CA LEU A 64 5.14 8.99 6.59
C LEU A 64 5.47 10.39 6.07
N ALA A 65 5.38 10.57 4.75
CA ALA A 65 5.59 11.87 4.10
C ALA A 65 4.31 12.70 4.03
N LYS A 66 3.16 12.05 4.20
CA LYS A 66 1.83 12.66 4.17
C LYS A 66 1.05 12.30 5.43
N ASP A 67 0.05 13.11 5.75
CA ASP A 67 -0.92 12.78 6.79
C ASP A 67 -1.63 11.45 6.44
N PRO A 68 -1.66 10.47 7.35
CA PRO A 68 -2.33 9.19 7.07
C PRO A 68 -3.83 9.35 6.75
N LYS A 69 -4.45 10.46 7.12
CA LYS A 69 -5.82 10.79 6.71
C LYS A 69 -5.97 11.05 5.21
N LYS A 70 -4.86 11.31 4.52
CA LYS A 70 -4.81 11.61 3.08
C LYS A 70 -4.21 10.49 2.25
N ILE A 71 -3.90 9.35 2.85
CA ILE A 71 -3.35 8.18 2.18
C ILE A 71 -4.40 7.08 2.14
N PHE A 72 -4.62 6.50 0.96
CA PHE A 72 -5.58 5.43 0.73
C PHE A 72 -4.87 4.19 0.20
N LEU A 73 -5.53 3.01 0.25
CA LEU A 73 -4.96 1.77 -0.26
C LEU A 73 -4.57 1.88 -1.74
N ASN A 74 -5.37 2.57 -2.55
CA ASN A 74 -5.05 2.81 -3.95
C ASN A 74 -3.69 3.48 -4.14
N ASP A 75 -3.37 4.47 -3.31
CA ASP A 75 -2.09 5.18 -3.41
C ASP A 75 -0.91 4.22 -3.21
N ILE A 76 -1.04 3.30 -2.27
CA ILE A 76 0.01 2.32 -1.95
C ILE A 76 0.13 1.28 -3.08
N VAL A 77 -0.98 0.72 -3.52
CA VAL A 77 -1.01 -0.31 -4.57
C VAL A 77 -0.49 0.24 -5.89
N TYR A 78 -0.92 1.42 -6.30
CA TYR A 78 -0.43 2.05 -7.52
C TYR A 78 1.05 2.42 -7.45
N ALA A 79 1.53 2.82 -6.27
CA ALA A 79 2.95 3.10 -6.07
C ALA A 79 3.81 1.87 -6.34
N ILE A 80 3.36 0.69 -5.91
CA ILE A 80 4.11 -0.58 -6.05
C ILE A 80 3.92 -1.18 -7.45
N ASP A 81 2.69 -1.22 -7.94
CA ASP A 81 2.36 -1.84 -9.24
C ASP A 81 2.71 -0.95 -10.43
N GLY A 82 2.96 0.34 -10.20
CA GLY A 82 3.36 1.29 -11.24
C GLY A 82 2.25 1.66 -12.22
N LEU A 83 0.99 1.37 -11.89
CA LEU A 83 -0.16 1.67 -12.74
C LEU A 83 -0.81 2.97 -12.31
N PRO A 84 -0.90 3.97 -13.19
CA PRO A 84 -1.68 5.16 -12.90
C PRO A 84 -3.17 4.83 -12.84
N PRO A 85 -3.93 5.59 -12.03
CA PRO A 85 -5.37 5.32 -11.84
C PRO A 85 -6.20 5.30 -13.11
N GLU A 86 -5.76 6.02 -14.14
CA GLU A 86 -6.47 6.14 -15.41
C GLU A 86 -6.21 4.95 -16.35
N LYS A 87 -5.14 4.20 -16.14
CA LYS A 87 -4.76 3.07 -16.99
C LYS A 87 -5.14 1.76 -16.35
N GLU A 88 -6.17 1.16 -16.85
CA GLU A 88 -6.73 -0.08 -16.33
C GLU A 88 -6.32 -1.25 -17.22
N GLN A 89 -5.65 -2.23 -16.63
CA GLN A 89 -5.26 -3.43 -17.34
C GLN A 89 -6.44 -4.39 -17.49
N CYS A 90 -6.44 -5.10 -18.61
CA CYS A 90 -7.36 -6.19 -18.85
C CYS A 90 -7.04 -7.36 -17.90
N ILE A 91 -8.06 -7.97 -17.26
CA ILE A 91 -7.90 -9.12 -16.37
C ILE A 91 -7.27 -10.33 -17.06
N VAL A 92 -7.45 -10.44 -18.39
CA VAL A 92 -6.88 -11.52 -19.20
C VAL A 92 -5.44 -11.20 -19.64
N GLY A 93 -4.92 -10.03 -19.32
CA GLY A 93 -3.57 -9.61 -19.68
C GLY A 93 -3.43 -9.06 -21.10
N LEU A 94 -4.54 -8.71 -21.72
CA LEU A 94 -4.59 -8.14 -23.07
C LEU A 94 -4.62 -6.62 -23.00
N ASP A 95 -3.47 -5.97 -22.93
CA ASP A 95 -3.37 -4.50 -22.96
C ASP A 95 -4.32 -3.76 -22.00
N LEU A 96 -4.76 -2.58 -22.42
CA LEU A 96 -5.67 -1.74 -21.66
C LEU A 96 -7.12 -2.22 -21.80
N CYS A 97 -7.87 -2.13 -20.72
CA CYS A 97 -9.30 -2.42 -20.70
C CYS A 97 -10.06 -1.20 -21.22
N THR A 98 -10.60 -1.30 -22.43
CA THR A 98 -11.38 -0.22 -23.07
C THR A 98 -12.73 -0.74 -23.55
N ASP A 99 -13.71 0.17 -23.60
CA ASP A 99 -15.03 -0.16 -24.12
C ASP A 99 -15.01 -0.34 -25.67
N ASP A 100 -14.02 0.24 -26.35
CA ASP A 100 -13.88 0.15 -27.81
C ASP A 100 -13.32 -1.20 -28.28
N ALA A 101 -12.53 -1.86 -27.41
CA ALA A 101 -11.94 -3.17 -27.69
C ALA A 101 -12.10 -4.07 -26.47
N PRO A 102 -13.32 -4.51 -26.16
CA PRO A 102 -13.59 -5.31 -24.96
C PRO A 102 -13.07 -6.73 -25.10
N CYS A 103 -12.45 -7.26 -24.04
CA CYS A 103 -12.09 -8.67 -23.95
C CYS A 103 -13.34 -9.54 -23.59
N PRO A 104 -13.25 -10.87 -23.68
CA PRO A 104 -14.39 -11.75 -23.36
C PRO A 104 -14.97 -11.59 -21.95
N LEU A 105 -14.19 -11.09 -20.99
CA LEU A 105 -14.62 -10.89 -19.61
C LEU A 105 -14.91 -9.43 -19.26
N HIS A 106 -14.86 -8.54 -20.24
CA HIS A 106 -14.96 -7.08 -20.03
C HIS A 106 -16.22 -6.67 -19.25
N ASP A 107 -17.38 -7.13 -19.69
CA ASP A 107 -18.66 -6.75 -19.09
C ASP A 107 -18.84 -7.28 -17.67
N GLN A 108 -18.24 -8.42 -17.37
CA GLN A 108 -18.27 -9.02 -16.03
C GLN A 108 -17.23 -8.39 -15.11
N TRP A 109 -16.06 -8.07 -15.65
CA TRP A 109 -14.94 -7.52 -14.88
C TRP A 109 -15.09 -6.04 -14.55
N LYS A 110 -15.62 -5.25 -15.46
CA LYS A 110 -15.76 -3.79 -15.29
C LYS A 110 -16.46 -3.39 -13.98
N PRO A 111 -17.64 -3.95 -13.62
CA PRO A 111 -18.30 -3.60 -12.36
C PRO A 111 -17.53 -4.08 -11.13
N ILE A 112 -16.87 -5.23 -11.19
CA ILE A 112 -16.04 -5.75 -10.09
C ILE A 112 -14.85 -4.83 -9.83
N ARG A 113 -14.18 -4.43 -10.90
CA ARG A 113 -13.04 -3.50 -10.84
C ARG A 113 -13.44 -2.16 -10.23
N SER A 114 -14.60 -1.63 -10.64
CA SER A 114 -15.11 -0.37 -10.10
C SER A 114 -15.39 -0.46 -8.61
N LYS A 115 -15.99 -1.57 -8.15
CA LYS A 115 -16.22 -1.81 -6.72
C LYS A 115 -14.92 -1.97 -5.94
N LEU A 116 -13.94 -2.67 -6.51
CA LEU A 116 -12.63 -2.84 -5.88
C LEU A 116 -11.93 -1.48 -5.71
N ARG A 117 -11.95 -0.65 -6.74
CA ARG A 117 -11.40 0.71 -6.70
C ARG A 117 -12.09 1.56 -5.64
N GLU A 118 -13.42 1.51 -5.58
CA GLU A 118 -14.20 2.22 -4.59
C GLU A 118 -13.83 1.78 -3.17
N LEU A 119 -13.74 0.47 -2.92
CA LEU A 119 -13.32 -0.09 -1.64
C LEU A 119 -11.92 0.41 -1.25
N MET A 120 -10.98 0.38 -2.17
CA MET A 120 -9.59 0.77 -1.92
C MET A 120 -9.39 2.28 -1.76
N SER A 121 -10.38 3.08 -2.13
CA SER A 121 -10.39 4.55 -1.98
C SER A 121 -11.29 5.04 -0.86
N SER A 122 -12.04 4.15 -0.20
CA SER A 122 -13.10 4.53 0.74
C SER A 122 -12.57 4.93 2.11
N GLU A 123 -11.54 4.24 2.61
CA GLU A 123 -11.03 4.47 3.96
C GLU A 123 -9.58 4.97 3.93
N PRO A 124 -9.28 6.06 4.65
CA PRO A 124 -7.92 6.53 4.80
C PRO A 124 -7.08 5.59 5.67
N LEU A 125 -5.77 5.69 5.54
CA LEU A 125 -4.81 4.81 6.21
C LEU A 125 -4.92 4.86 7.75
N ASP A 126 -5.24 6.02 8.33
CA ASP A 126 -5.39 6.16 9.77
C ASP A 126 -6.57 5.34 10.33
N VAL A 127 -7.69 5.32 9.61
CA VAL A 127 -8.87 4.51 9.97
C VAL A 127 -8.55 3.03 9.81
N LEU A 128 -7.91 2.66 8.71
CA LEU A 128 -7.49 1.29 8.47
C LEU A 128 -6.54 0.79 9.56
N ALA A 129 -5.58 1.60 9.98
CA ALA A 129 -4.64 1.25 11.05
C ALA A 129 -5.35 1.00 12.38
N LYS A 130 -6.31 1.86 12.75
CA LYS A 130 -7.12 1.67 13.96
C LYS A 130 -7.91 0.36 13.92
N ASN A 131 -8.50 0.03 12.78
CA ASN A 131 -9.27 -1.20 12.61
C ASN A 131 -8.37 -2.44 12.65
N VAL A 132 -7.15 -2.37 12.15
CA VAL A 132 -6.16 -3.45 12.23
C VAL A 132 -5.75 -3.69 13.69
N ILE A 133 -5.51 -2.65 14.47
CA ILE A 133 -5.22 -2.77 15.90
C ILE A 133 -6.36 -3.51 16.61
N LYS A 134 -7.61 -3.12 16.34
CA LYS A 134 -8.80 -3.76 16.92
C LYS A 134 -8.87 -5.23 16.55
N LYS A 135 -8.63 -5.57 15.27
CA LYS A 135 -8.60 -6.96 14.79
C LYS A 135 -7.54 -7.78 15.53
N ARG A 136 -6.32 -7.26 15.66
CA ARG A 136 -5.23 -7.95 16.37
C ARG A 136 -5.58 -8.23 17.83
N LYS A 137 -6.21 -7.29 18.52
CA LYS A 137 -6.68 -7.50 19.89
C LYS A 137 -7.68 -8.64 19.99
N LEU A 138 -8.60 -8.74 19.02
CA LEU A 138 -9.59 -9.83 18.97
C LEU A 138 -8.95 -11.20 18.69
N MET A 139 -7.87 -11.23 17.91
CA MET A 139 -7.15 -12.47 17.59
C MET A 139 -6.30 -12.97 18.76
N ASN A 140 -5.79 -12.07 19.58
CA ASN A 140 -4.90 -12.39 20.72
C ASN A 140 -5.64 -12.48 22.05
N GLY A 141 -6.89 -12.18 22.07
CA GLY A 141 -7.78 -12.35 23.21
C GLY A 141 -8.50 -13.65 23.17
#